data_e6399076b727abb5fed878b8ae214667
#
_entry.id   e6399076b727abb5fed878b8ae214667
#
_cell.length_a   1.000
_cell.length_b   1.000
_cell.length_c   1.000
_cell.angle_alpha   90.00
_cell.angle_beta   90.00
_cell.angle_gamma   90.00
#
_symmetry.space_group_name_H-M   'P 1'
#
loop_
_entity.id
_entity.type
_entity.pdbx_description
1 polymer ?
#
loop_
_entity_poly.entity_id
_entity_poly.type
_entity_poly.pdbx_seq_one_letter_code
_entity_poly.pdbx_strand_id
1 'polypeptide(L)'
;MDIRLEVITTTKARYDITEVLSSITWSGDYKQSARKLEFSIITSSLDKNIPSVDIQSGSTVIFYEKGVELFRGMVFSRSIEKNTISFLAYDDGIRLLKIKGYYNFKNKSVTSICDQICSDYSIPKGTFPEVSTKITKIFINVSLYDIIMSCYTEAAKSNGKKYMCVFDKGKVSVVEKGINKLNITFEEMNNLIDTSFSESIENMVNKVVVVDDSGNKKAHYYKQSQIDLYGLFQEVIQEAEGKDNKTEAESKYKDIERTCSLSGYGNTSCKVGYQVTVTDSNTKMLGLFYIDTDKHTWENGDYKIDLSLNFQNMMHEVEAGKEESENTSTSTSSGSSSNSSSSGSSSSSGGSSSSSGNSKASKIVSLAKSKVGNKYVWGATGPTTFDCSGFTSWLYKQVGITIPRTSSAQSKHGKAVSRSNLQAGDLLFFCSYGSKTVSHVGLYIGNGQMIHAANSKKGVRYDDVTKGYYYTQFVNARRVL
;
A
#
# COMPACT_ATOMS: atom_id res chain seq x y z
N MET A 1 1.69 -10.72 32.27
CA MET A 1 2.43 -10.64 31.00
C MET A 1 3.87 -10.25 31.29
N ASP A 2 4.82 -10.91 30.66
CA ASP A 2 6.24 -10.56 30.79
C ASP A 2 6.69 -9.77 29.55
N ILE A 3 6.23 -8.51 29.48
CA ILE A 3 6.60 -7.56 28.45
C ILE A 3 7.29 -6.36 29.05
N ARG A 4 8.16 -5.71 28.26
CA ARG A 4 8.83 -4.47 28.64
C ARG A 4 8.93 -3.56 27.40
N LEU A 5 8.58 -2.29 27.59
CA LEU A 5 8.72 -1.27 26.57
C LEU A 5 9.61 -0.14 27.05
N GLU A 6 10.73 0.04 26.38
CA GLU A 6 11.71 1.09 26.66
C GLU A 6 11.68 2.16 25.57
N VAL A 7 11.86 3.39 25.98
CA VAL A 7 11.98 4.54 25.07
C VAL A 7 13.31 5.25 25.33
N ILE A 8 14.03 5.53 24.26
CA ILE A 8 15.17 6.44 24.25
C ILE A 8 14.72 7.71 23.54
N THR A 9 14.59 8.78 24.29
CA THR A 9 14.12 10.07 23.79
C THR A 9 15.13 10.71 22.83
N THR A 10 14.71 11.75 22.13
CA THR A 10 15.59 12.55 21.26
C THR A 10 16.75 13.20 22.03
N THR A 11 16.58 13.41 23.34
CA THR A 11 17.63 13.89 24.27
C THR A 11 18.53 12.78 24.81
N LYS A 12 18.37 11.53 24.33
CA LYS A 12 19.13 10.33 24.74
C LYS A 12 18.82 9.83 26.16
N ALA A 13 17.82 10.34 26.84
CA ALA A 13 17.34 9.77 28.08
C ALA A 13 16.57 8.47 27.81
N ARG A 14 16.76 7.46 28.68
CA ARG A 14 16.11 6.13 28.54
C ARG A 14 15.12 5.94 29.69
N TYR A 15 13.93 5.50 29.31
CA TYR A 15 12.82 5.27 30.23
C TYR A 15 12.18 3.91 29.95
N ASP A 16 11.84 3.19 31.00
CA ASP A 16 10.90 2.07 30.96
C ASP A 16 9.49 2.65 31.13
N ILE A 17 8.63 2.44 30.16
CA ILE A 17 7.25 2.96 30.14
C ILE A 17 6.20 1.85 30.24
N THR A 18 6.62 0.66 30.64
CA THR A 18 5.76 -0.53 30.70
C THR A 18 4.55 -0.34 31.62
N GLU A 19 4.74 0.35 32.76
CA GLU A 19 3.67 0.57 33.76
C GLU A 19 2.55 1.49 33.26
N VAL A 20 2.83 2.40 32.34
CA VAL A 20 1.84 3.31 31.75
C VAL A 20 1.27 2.83 30.42
N LEU A 21 1.68 1.66 29.97
CA LEU A 21 1.24 1.07 28.70
C LEU A 21 -0.20 0.58 28.82
N SER A 22 -1.08 1.05 27.96
CA SER A 22 -2.48 0.56 27.87
C SER A 22 -2.65 -0.54 26.83
N SER A 23 -1.96 -0.43 25.70
CA SER A 23 -1.96 -1.44 24.65
C SER A 23 -0.69 -1.38 23.82
N ILE A 24 -0.29 -2.51 23.27
CA ILE A 24 0.81 -2.58 22.31
C ILE A 24 0.47 -3.61 21.23
N THR A 25 0.73 -3.23 19.99
CA THR A 25 0.53 -4.07 18.80
C THR A 25 1.80 -4.10 17.96
N TRP A 26 2.31 -5.30 17.70
CA TRP A 26 3.45 -5.54 16.84
C TRP A 26 3.00 -6.31 15.60
N SER A 27 3.31 -5.83 14.38
CA SER A 27 2.76 -6.41 13.17
C SER A 27 3.73 -6.40 11.99
N GLY A 28 3.51 -7.33 11.07
CA GLY A 28 4.24 -7.46 9.82
C GLY A 28 3.33 -7.83 8.65
N ASP A 29 3.81 -7.56 7.43
CA ASP A 29 3.12 -7.83 6.17
C ASP A 29 4.17 -8.26 5.13
N TYR A 30 3.92 -9.34 4.37
CA TYR A 30 4.86 -9.83 3.35
C TYR A 30 5.10 -8.86 2.19
N LYS A 31 4.24 -7.83 2.06
CA LYS A 31 4.37 -6.76 1.06
C LYS A 31 5.27 -5.61 1.51
N GLN A 32 5.84 -5.70 2.69
CA GLN A 32 6.67 -4.66 3.28
C GLN A 32 7.92 -5.25 3.92
N SER A 33 9.02 -4.50 3.91
CA SER A 33 10.24 -4.88 4.63
C SER A 33 10.20 -4.50 6.11
N ALA A 34 9.42 -3.49 6.47
CA ALA A 34 9.37 -2.93 7.80
C ALA A 34 8.25 -3.57 8.64
N ARG A 35 8.59 -3.90 9.88
CA ARG A 35 7.57 -4.18 10.90
C ARG A 35 7.18 -2.88 11.60
N LYS A 36 5.97 -2.83 12.12
CA LYS A 36 5.48 -1.68 12.88
C LYS A 36 5.14 -2.08 14.32
N LEU A 37 5.30 -1.10 15.20
CA LEU A 37 4.86 -1.14 16.58
C LEU A 37 3.91 0.03 16.83
N GLU A 38 2.69 -0.28 17.19
CA GLU A 38 1.67 0.68 17.62
C GLU A 38 1.47 0.49 19.11
N PHE A 39 1.57 1.55 19.90
CA PHE A 39 1.36 1.46 21.34
C PHE A 39 0.69 2.72 21.89
N SER A 40 -0.02 2.56 22.98
CA SER A 40 -0.71 3.65 23.67
C SER A 40 -0.33 3.68 25.14
N ILE A 41 -0.10 4.86 25.68
CA ILE A 41 0.17 5.07 27.09
C ILE A 41 -0.94 5.91 27.73
N ILE A 42 -1.21 5.62 29.00
CA ILE A 42 -2.09 6.43 29.80
C ILE A 42 -1.34 7.69 30.26
N THR A 43 -2.01 8.82 30.20
CA THR A 43 -1.48 10.10 30.70
C THR A 43 -2.53 10.83 31.51
N SER A 44 -2.10 11.59 32.50
CA SER A 44 -2.99 12.42 33.29
C SER A 44 -2.30 13.74 33.67
N SER A 45 -2.99 14.84 33.47
CA SER A 45 -2.54 16.14 33.95
C SER A 45 -2.87 16.37 35.45
N LEU A 46 -3.74 15.54 36.02
CA LEU A 46 -4.26 15.68 37.37
C LEU A 46 -3.57 14.70 38.35
N ASP A 47 -3.28 13.50 37.90
CA ASP A 47 -2.63 12.47 38.74
C ASP A 47 -1.10 12.52 38.56
N LYS A 48 -0.42 13.00 39.57
CA LYS A 48 1.04 13.11 39.59
C LYS A 48 1.77 11.77 39.77
N ASN A 49 1.04 10.69 40.09
CA ASN A 49 1.63 9.35 40.22
C ASN A 49 1.81 8.68 38.86
N ILE A 50 1.14 9.18 37.82
CA ILE A 50 1.33 8.69 36.44
C ILE A 50 2.59 9.36 35.85
N PRO A 51 3.67 8.58 35.58
CA PRO A 51 4.88 9.13 34.99
C PRO A 51 4.62 9.82 33.66
N SER A 52 5.10 11.04 33.51
CA SER A 52 5.06 11.79 32.27
C SER A 52 6.40 11.67 31.55
N VAL A 53 6.40 11.01 30.40
CA VAL A 53 7.58 10.92 29.53
C VAL A 53 7.28 11.63 28.21
N ASP A 54 8.09 12.63 27.85
CA ASP A 54 7.94 13.33 26.57
C ASP A 54 8.56 12.49 25.44
N ILE A 55 7.71 11.66 24.83
CA ILE A 55 8.08 10.84 23.70
C ILE A 55 7.72 11.60 22.43
N GLN A 56 8.74 12.01 21.67
CA GLN A 56 8.58 12.76 20.44
C GLN A 56 8.83 11.85 19.21
N SER A 57 8.37 12.29 18.03
CA SER A 57 8.78 11.69 16.76
C SER A 57 10.31 11.76 16.65
N GLY A 58 10.94 10.64 16.26
CA GLY A 58 12.39 10.46 16.28
C GLY A 58 12.93 9.77 17.54
N SER A 59 12.13 9.60 18.61
CA SER A 59 12.50 8.75 19.75
C SER A 59 12.63 7.29 19.31
N THR A 60 13.58 6.56 19.89
CA THR A 60 13.73 5.11 19.65
C THR A 60 12.89 4.34 20.66
N VAL A 61 12.20 3.31 20.22
CA VAL A 61 11.46 2.37 21.06
C VAL A 61 12.01 0.97 20.92
N ILE A 62 12.06 0.23 22.04
CA ILE A 62 12.55 -1.13 22.10
C ILE A 62 11.53 -1.95 22.87
N PHE A 63 10.99 -2.98 22.24
CA PHE A 63 9.97 -3.84 22.82
C PHE A 63 10.53 -5.24 23.09
N TYR A 64 10.29 -5.73 24.28
CA TYR A 64 10.73 -7.05 24.74
C TYR A 64 9.53 -7.90 25.18
N GLU A 65 9.60 -9.21 24.92
CA GLU A 65 8.76 -10.24 25.53
C GLU A 65 9.64 -11.30 26.15
N LYS A 66 9.39 -11.64 27.43
CA LYS A 66 10.17 -12.62 28.21
C LYS A 66 11.68 -12.36 28.12
N GLY A 67 12.06 -11.09 28.19
CA GLY A 67 13.46 -10.67 28.09
C GLY A 67 14.08 -10.70 26.68
N VAL A 68 13.35 -11.17 25.67
CA VAL A 68 13.81 -11.21 24.27
C VAL A 68 13.37 -9.93 23.55
N GLU A 69 14.31 -9.23 22.90
CA GLU A 69 14.01 -8.09 22.06
C GLU A 69 13.25 -8.54 20.79
N LEU A 70 12.00 -8.11 20.65
CA LEU A 70 11.14 -8.39 19.50
C LEU A 70 11.16 -7.28 18.46
N PHE A 71 11.32 -6.03 18.92
CA PHE A 71 11.27 -4.87 18.06
C PHE A 71 12.20 -3.77 18.56
N ARG A 72 12.88 -3.14 17.62
CA ARG A 72 13.61 -1.89 17.80
C ARG A 72 13.32 -0.99 16.62
N GLY A 73 12.85 0.23 16.88
CA GLY A 73 12.49 1.16 15.83
C GLY A 73 12.38 2.59 16.30
N MET A 74 11.94 3.46 15.42
CA MET A 74 11.80 4.88 15.66
C MET A 74 10.33 5.28 15.64
N VAL A 75 9.91 6.16 16.53
CA VAL A 75 8.58 6.79 16.54
C VAL A 75 8.44 7.72 15.34
N PHE A 76 7.47 7.44 14.48
CA PHE A 76 7.15 8.23 13.29
C PHE A 76 6.03 9.22 13.52
N SER A 77 5.05 8.83 14.33
CA SER A 77 3.93 9.71 14.66
C SER A 77 3.42 9.49 16.07
N ARG A 78 2.82 10.53 16.63
CA ARG A 78 2.08 10.48 17.88
C ARG A 78 0.74 11.18 17.74
N SER A 79 -0.28 10.67 18.42
CA SER A 79 -1.59 11.29 18.55
C SER A 79 -1.90 11.48 20.02
N ILE A 80 -2.25 12.68 20.44
CA ILE A 80 -2.52 13.03 21.83
C ILE A 80 -4.02 13.21 21.98
N GLU A 81 -4.62 12.44 22.88
CA GLU A 81 -5.99 12.53 23.32
C GLU A 81 -6.03 12.92 24.79
N LYS A 82 -7.21 13.13 25.37
CA LYS A 82 -7.36 13.68 26.72
C LYS A 82 -6.57 12.91 27.78
N ASN A 83 -6.61 11.58 27.75
CA ASN A 83 -5.99 10.72 28.77
C ASN A 83 -5.09 9.64 28.17
N THR A 84 -4.78 9.71 26.86
CA THR A 84 -4.03 8.69 26.17
C THR A 84 -3.18 9.33 25.09
N ILE A 85 -1.95 8.84 24.95
CA ILE A 85 -1.10 9.18 23.81
C ILE A 85 -0.81 7.90 23.05
N SER A 86 -1.13 7.89 21.77
CA SER A 86 -0.89 6.77 20.86
C SER A 86 0.30 7.06 19.97
N PHE A 87 1.12 6.06 19.73
CA PHE A 87 2.36 6.14 18.96
C PHE A 87 2.38 5.10 17.87
N LEU A 88 3.00 5.46 16.74
CA LEU A 88 3.34 4.54 15.66
C LEU A 88 4.85 4.60 15.44
N ALA A 89 5.50 3.45 15.55
CA ALA A 89 6.92 3.28 15.27
C ALA A 89 7.14 2.23 14.17
N TYR A 90 8.23 2.40 13.42
CA TYR A 90 8.72 1.42 12.45
C TYR A 90 10.16 1.03 12.77
N ASP A 91 10.53 -0.20 12.45
CA ASP A 91 11.94 -0.59 12.43
C ASP A 91 12.68 0.06 11.24
N ASP A 92 13.99 -0.12 11.18
CA ASP A 92 14.81 0.51 10.13
C ASP A 92 14.53 -0.04 8.71
N GLY A 93 13.78 -1.14 8.56
CA GLY A 93 13.27 -1.62 7.27
C GLY A 93 12.44 -0.59 6.53
N ILE A 94 11.86 0.39 7.25
CA ILE A 94 11.13 1.52 6.67
C ILE A 94 12.00 2.36 5.72
N ARG A 95 13.33 2.39 5.91
CA ARG A 95 14.26 3.10 5.04
C ARG A 95 14.20 2.58 3.61
N LEU A 96 14.05 1.26 3.43
CA LEU A 96 13.92 0.67 2.09
C LEU A 96 12.68 1.18 1.33
N LEU A 97 11.59 1.43 2.05
CA LEU A 97 10.35 1.95 1.47
C LEU A 97 10.39 3.46 1.21
N LYS A 98 11.14 4.21 2.02
CA LYS A 98 11.17 5.68 1.98
C LYS A 98 12.26 6.25 1.10
N ILE A 99 13.41 5.59 0.99
CA ILE A 99 14.51 6.03 0.15
C ILE A 99 14.21 5.66 -1.31
N LYS A 100 14.34 6.62 -2.20
CA LYS A 100 14.22 6.43 -3.65
C LYS A 100 15.60 6.37 -4.26
N GLY A 101 15.87 5.27 -4.98
CA GLY A 101 17.12 5.05 -5.70
C GLY A 101 17.05 5.45 -7.18
N TYR A 102 18.22 5.56 -7.79
CA TYR A 102 18.42 5.69 -9.23
C TYR A 102 19.58 4.80 -9.63
N TYR A 103 19.36 3.84 -10.52
CA TYR A 103 20.33 2.84 -10.92
C TYR A 103 20.19 2.49 -12.40
N ASN A 104 21.30 2.19 -13.03
CA ASN A 104 21.36 1.56 -14.34
C ASN A 104 22.17 0.27 -14.20
N PHE A 105 21.50 -0.87 -14.19
CA PHE A 105 22.13 -2.17 -14.09
C PHE A 105 22.21 -2.83 -15.46
N LYS A 106 23.39 -3.33 -15.82
CA LYS A 106 23.65 -4.07 -17.05
C LYS A 106 24.19 -5.44 -16.72
N ASN A 107 23.42 -6.48 -17.03
CA ASN A 107 23.79 -7.89 -16.82
C ASN A 107 24.29 -8.19 -15.39
N LYS A 108 23.69 -7.55 -14.37
CA LYS A 108 24.17 -7.61 -12.98
C LYS A 108 23.43 -8.68 -12.19
N SER A 109 24.12 -9.44 -11.32
CA SER A 109 23.49 -10.43 -10.44
C SER A 109 22.62 -9.74 -9.38
N VAL A 110 21.52 -10.40 -9.00
CA VAL A 110 20.59 -9.88 -8.01
C VAL A 110 21.27 -9.62 -6.66
N THR A 111 22.12 -10.55 -6.20
CA THR A 111 22.89 -10.37 -4.96
C THR A 111 23.82 -9.17 -5.01
N SER A 112 24.54 -8.96 -6.13
CA SER A 112 25.41 -7.78 -6.30
C SER A 112 24.61 -6.47 -6.33
N ILE A 113 23.38 -6.48 -6.82
CA ILE A 113 22.48 -5.32 -6.77
C ILE A 113 22.10 -5.02 -5.32
N CYS A 114 21.70 -6.02 -4.56
CA CYS A 114 21.35 -5.88 -3.15
C CYS A 114 22.55 -5.39 -2.32
N ASP A 115 23.75 -5.94 -2.56
CA ASP A 115 24.98 -5.53 -1.90
C ASP A 115 25.31 -4.06 -2.20
N GLN A 116 25.20 -3.64 -3.45
CA GLN A 116 25.41 -2.24 -3.83
C GLN A 116 24.41 -1.31 -3.14
N ILE A 117 23.12 -1.64 -3.16
CA ILE A 117 22.07 -0.83 -2.49
C ILE A 117 22.39 -0.69 -1.01
N CYS A 118 22.73 -1.79 -0.33
CA CYS A 118 23.07 -1.75 1.09
C CYS A 118 24.31 -0.88 1.36
N SER A 119 25.33 -0.97 0.50
CA SER A 119 26.55 -0.17 0.60
C SER A 119 26.28 1.32 0.38
N ASP A 120 25.59 1.67 -0.71
CA ASP A 120 25.34 3.07 -1.12
C ASP A 120 24.57 3.86 -0.06
N TYR A 121 23.67 3.19 0.67
CA TYR A 121 22.82 3.81 1.69
C TYR A 121 23.19 3.45 3.12
N SER A 122 24.34 2.79 3.35
CA SER A 122 24.79 2.35 4.67
C SER A 122 23.69 1.57 5.44
N ILE A 123 23.02 0.64 4.75
CA ILE A 123 22.01 -0.24 5.33
C ILE A 123 22.72 -1.55 5.71
N PRO A 124 22.65 -1.98 6.99
CA PRO A 124 23.27 -3.23 7.40
C PRO A 124 22.66 -4.40 6.63
N LYS A 125 23.52 -5.16 5.93
CA LYS A 125 23.10 -6.31 5.16
C LYS A 125 23.06 -7.59 5.98
N GLY A 126 22.07 -8.42 5.72
CA GLY A 126 21.95 -9.81 6.15
C GLY A 126 22.23 -10.77 5.00
N THR A 127 21.30 -11.65 4.70
CA THR A 127 21.43 -12.71 3.69
C THR A 127 20.56 -12.41 2.48
N PHE A 128 21.13 -12.60 1.28
CA PHE A 128 20.42 -12.53 0.01
C PHE A 128 20.58 -13.86 -0.72
N PRO A 129 19.48 -14.59 -1.03
CA PRO A 129 19.55 -15.83 -1.80
C PRO A 129 20.20 -15.61 -3.16
N GLU A 130 21.17 -16.46 -3.50
CA GLU A 130 21.75 -16.45 -4.82
C GLU A 130 20.76 -17.01 -5.85
N VAL A 131 20.67 -16.31 -6.97
CA VAL A 131 19.84 -16.69 -8.11
C VAL A 131 20.64 -16.50 -9.40
N SER A 132 20.38 -17.34 -10.40
CA SER A 132 21.08 -17.27 -11.68
C SER A 132 20.67 -16.08 -12.55
N THR A 133 19.53 -15.48 -12.24
CA THR A 133 18.95 -14.34 -12.98
C THR A 133 19.89 -13.13 -12.97
N LYS A 134 20.07 -12.55 -14.15
CA LYS A 134 20.80 -11.29 -14.36
C LYS A 134 19.83 -10.19 -14.72
N ILE A 135 20.07 -8.99 -14.22
CA ILE A 135 19.20 -7.83 -14.38
C ILE A 135 19.86 -6.80 -15.30
N THR A 136 19.10 -6.40 -16.33
CA THR A 136 19.40 -5.26 -17.20
C THR A 136 18.20 -4.33 -17.17
N LYS A 137 18.21 -3.38 -16.22
CA LYS A 137 17.10 -2.44 -16.00
C LYS A 137 17.61 -1.09 -15.52
N ILE A 138 16.89 -0.03 -15.90
CA ILE A 138 17.08 1.32 -15.42
C ILE A 138 15.99 1.65 -14.40
N PHE A 139 16.39 2.04 -13.20
CA PHE A 139 15.50 2.46 -12.12
C PHE A 139 15.70 3.96 -11.87
N ILE A 140 14.64 4.74 -11.90
CA ILE A 140 14.67 6.19 -11.62
C ILE A 140 13.54 6.52 -10.66
N ASN A 141 13.88 7.06 -9.48
CA ASN A 141 12.93 7.43 -8.44
C ASN A 141 12.07 6.25 -7.94
N VAL A 142 12.66 5.07 -7.84
CA VAL A 142 12.03 3.82 -7.36
C VAL A 142 12.49 3.56 -5.93
N SER A 143 11.60 3.05 -5.05
CA SER A 143 12.00 2.70 -3.69
C SER A 143 13.06 1.60 -3.69
N LEU A 144 13.97 1.61 -2.72
CA LEU A 144 15.00 0.55 -2.61
C LEU A 144 14.33 -0.82 -2.46
N TYR A 145 13.22 -0.89 -1.72
CA TYR A 145 12.41 -2.09 -1.60
C TYR A 145 11.89 -2.58 -2.96
N ASP A 146 11.29 -1.69 -3.75
CA ASP A 146 10.76 -2.05 -5.07
C ASP A 146 11.87 -2.47 -6.04
N ILE A 147 13.05 -1.86 -5.96
CA ILE A 147 14.22 -2.28 -6.76
C ILE A 147 14.62 -3.71 -6.40
N ILE A 148 14.81 -4.01 -5.11
CA ILE A 148 15.18 -5.35 -4.63
C ILE A 148 14.11 -6.37 -5.02
N MET A 149 12.83 -6.07 -4.72
CA MET A 149 11.74 -7.00 -5.00
C MET A 149 11.49 -7.21 -6.49
N SER A 150 11.67 -6.17 -7.32
CA SER A 150 11.62 -6.33 -8.79
C SER A 150 12.68 -7.31 -9.31
N CYS A 151 13.90 -7.26 -8.78
CA CYS A 151 14.95 -8.20 -9.14
C CYS A 151 14.60 -9.65 -8.74
N TYR A 152 14.05 -9.84 -7.54
CA TYR A 152 13.58 -11.15 -7.09
C TYR A 152 12.28 -11.61 -7.76
N THR A 153 11.46 -10.70 -8.26
CA THR A 153 10.29 -11.03 -9.11
C THR A 153 10.74 -11.66 -10.41
N GLU A 154 11.77 -11.11 -11.07
CA GLU A 154 12.35 -11.73 -12.28
C GLU A 154 12.96 -13.12 -11.97
N ALA A 155 13.63 -13.25 -10.83
CA ALA A 155 14.16 -14.54 -10.40
C ALA A 155 13.04 -15.55 -10.14
N ALA A 156 11.94 -15.14 -9.51
CA ALA A 156 10.79 -15.97 -9.22
C ALA A 156 10.10 -16.49 -10.50
N LYS A 157 10.01 -15.65 -11.54
CA LYS A 157 9.50 -16.05 -12.86
C LYS A 157 10.32 -17.19 -13.49
N SER A 158 11.64 -17.22 -13.25
CA SER A 158 12.54 -18.22 -13.83
C SER A 158 12.67 -19.49 -13.01
N ASN A 159 12.55 -19.44 -11.67
CA ASN A 159 12.80 -20.57 -10.79
C ASN A 159 11.59 -21.06 -9.97
N GLY A 160 10.43 -20.36 -10.09
CA GLY A 160 9.18 -20.71 -9.40
C GLY A 160 9.17 -20.46 -7.88
N LYS A 161 10.28 -20.00 -7.30
CA LYS A 161 10.38 -19.74 -5.86
C LYS A 161 9.70 -18.42 -5.50
N LYS A 162 9.31 -18.28 -4.25
CA LYS A 162 8.69 -17.05 -3.73
C LYS A 162 9.61 -16.40 -2.71
N TYR A 163 9.83 -15.10 -2.83
CA TYR A 163 10.78 -14.33 -2.03
C TYR A 163 10.08 -13.23 -1.24
N MET A 164 10.65 -12.89 -0.10
CA MET A 164 10.18 -11.81 0.76
C MET A 164 11.36 -11.04 1.33
N CYS A 165 11.30 -9.71 1.25
CA CYS A 165 12.28 -8.84 1.90
C CYS A 165 11.89 -8.65 3.36
N VAL A 166 12.83 -8.86 4.26
CA VAL A 166 12.66 -8.75 5.71
C VAL A 166 13.75 -7.87 6.33
N PHE A 167 13.40 -7.19 7.41
CA PHE A 167 14.36 -6.54 8.27
C PHE A 167 14.33 -7.24 9.63
N ASP A 168 15.42 -7.91 9.97
CA ASP A 168 15.54 -8.68 11.20
C ASP A 168 16.88 -8.41 11.88
N LYS A 169 16.86 -8.24 13.21
CA LYS A 169 18.05 -7.96 14.03
C LYS A 169 18.95 -6.85 13.46
N GLY A 170 18.32 -5.79 12.97
CA GLY A 170 19.02 -4.63 12.43
C GLY A 170 19.60 -4.80 11.02
N LYS A 171 19.25 -5.86 10.29
CA LYS A 171 19.79 -6.17 8.96
C LYS A 171 18.68 -6.44 7.95
N VAL A 172 18.87 -5.94 6.73
CA VAL A 172 18.01 -6.31 5.61
C VAL A 172 18.42 -7.65 5.02
N SER A 173 17.44 -8.51 4.80
CA SER A 173 17.61 -9.81 4.13
C SER A 173 16.48 -10.04 3.15
N VAL A 174 16.70 -10.91 2.18
CA VAL A 174 15.63 -11.53 1.42
C VAL A 174 15.60 -13.01 1.79
N VAL A 175 14.44 -13.54 2.03
CA VAL A 175 14.25 -14.94 2.38
C VAL A 175 13.32 -15.62 1.38
N GLU A 176 13.51 -16.90 1.17
CA GLU A 176 12.55 -17.73 0.45
C GLU A 176 11.32 -17.90 1.36
N LYS A 177 10.16 -17.40 0.93
CA LYS A 177 8.92 -17.44 1.71
C LYS A 177 8.37 -18.86 1.72
N GLY A 178 7.84 -19.28 2.88
CA GLY A 178 7.12 -20.53 3.03
C GLY A 178 7.98 -21.80 3.12
N ILE A 179 9.29 -21.66 3.38
CA ILE A 179 10.14 -22.84 3.67
C ILE A 179 10.08 -23.23 5.15
N ASN A 180 9.73 -22.32 6.03
CA ASN A 180 9.73 -22.54 7.48
C ASN A 180 8.32 -22.89 7.96
N LYS A 181 8.10 -24.16 8.29
CA LYS A 181 6.89 -24.64 8.94
C LYS A 181 7.08 -24.59 10.46
N LEU A 182 6.15 -23.91 11.14
CA LEU A 182 6.10 -23.92 12.61
C LEU A 182 5.45 -25.21 13.11
N ASN A 183 5.97 -25.74 14.22
CA ASN A 183 5.32 -26.84 14.92
C ASN A 183 4.19 -26.31 15.82
N ILE A 184 3.25 -25.60 15.19
CA ILE A 184 2.10 -24.98 15.85
C ILE A 184 0.87 -25.38 15.04
N THR A 185 -0.13 -25.93 15.75
CA THR A 185 -1.47 -26.19 15.23
C THR A 185 -2.45 -25.30 15.96
N PHE A 186 -3.22 -24.52 15.20
CA PHE A 186 -4.38 -23.80 15.73
C PHE A 186 -5.60 -24.70 15.62
N GLU A 187 -6.21 -25.00 16.76
CA GLU A 187 -7.37 -25.90 16.85
C GLU A 187 -8.38 -25.40 17.86
N GLU A 188 -9.65 -25.73 17.64
CA GLU A 188 -10.75 -25.40 18.53
C GLU A 188 -10.49 -25.95 19.93
N MET A 189 -11.02 -25.27 20.96
CA MET A 189 -10.89 -25.60 22.38
C MET A 189 -9.44 -25.59 22.94
N ASN A 190 -8.46 -25.19 22.15
CA ASN A 190 -7.07 -25.09 22.60
C ASN A 190 -6.55 -23.64 22.47
N ASN A 191 -6.09 -23.25 21.29
CA ASN A 191 -5.42 -21.97 21.07
C ASN A 191 -6.06 -21.12 19.95
N LEU A 192 -7.09 -21.61 19.31
CA LEU A 192 -7.89 -20.92 18.32
C LEU A 192 -9.05 -20.18 19.00
N ILE A 193 -9.20 -18.89 18.68
CA ILE A 193 -10.30 -18.05 19.19
C ILE A 193 -11.38 -17.91 18.13
N ASP A 194 -10.98 -17.59 16.89
CA ASP A 194 -11.91 -17.37 15.78
C ASP A 194 -11.22 -17.62 14.44
N THR A 195 -12.01 -17.98 13.43
CA THR A 195 -11.54 -18.12 12.03
C THR A 195 -12.54 -17.47 11.09
N SER A 196 -12.06 -16.98 9.97
CA SER A 196 -12.89 -16.51 8.88
C SER A 196 -12.34 -17.00 7.54
N PHE A 197 -13.25 -17.52 6.73
CA PHE A 197 -12.97 -17.90 5.34
C PHE A 197 -14.00 -17.26 4.44
N SER A 198 -13.54 -16.60 3.37
CA SER A 198 -14.43 -16.10 2.32
C SER A 198 -13.89 -16.36 0.93
N GLU A 199 -14.79 -16.55 0.00
CA GLU A 199 -14.53 -16.69 -1.42
C GLU A 199 -15.30 -15.62 -2.20
N SER A 200 -14.69 -15.07 -3.23
CA SER A 200 -15.33 -14.12 -4.14
C SER A 200 -14.89 -14.33 -5.58
N ILE A 201 -15.82 -14.24 -6.49
CA ILE A 201 -15.59 -14.20 -7.93
C ILE A 201 -15.81 -12.80 -8.51
N GLU A 202 -16.02 -11.79 -7.66
CA GLU A 202 -16.34 -10.41 -8.08
C GLU A 202 -15.29 -9.83 -9.02
N ASN A 203 -14.03 -10.16 -8.82
CA ASN A 203 -12.90 -9.68 -9.63
C ASN A 203 -12.40 -10.74 -10.64
N MET A 204 -13.14 -11.83 -10.85
CA MET A 204 -12.72 -12.91 -11.73
C MET A 204 -12.50 -12.41 -13.16
N VAL A 205 -11.43 -12.89 -13.78
CA VAL A 205 -11.17 -12.73 -15.22
C VAL A 205 -10.81 -14.10 -15.77
N ASN A 206 -11.72 -14.68 -16.55
CA ASN A 206 -11.56 -16.01 -17.15
C ASN A 206 -11.47 -15.99 -18.68
N LYS A 207 -11.57 -14.80 -19.28
CA LYS A 207 -11.31 -14.57 -20.71
C LYS A 207 -10.61 -13.23 -20.90
N VAL A 208 -9.60 -13.21 -21.76
CA VAL A 208 -8.90 -12.00 -22.18
C VAL A 208 -8.93 -11.91 -23.70
N VAL A 209 -9.32 -10.74 -24.20
CA VAL A 209 -9.30 -10.42 -25.62
C VAL A 209 -8.18 -9.41 -25.86
N VAL A 210 -7.34 -9.70 -26.83
CA VAL A 210 -6.27 -8.80 -27.29
C VAL A 210 -6.75 -8.06 -28.53
N VAL A 211 -6.63 -6.74 -28.52
CA VAL A 211 -7.01 -5.87 -29.65
C VAL A 211 -5.83 -5.02 -30.09
N ASP A 212 -5.83 -4.60 -31.37
CA ASP A 212 -4.88 -3.61 -31.88
C ASP A 212 -5.27 -2.17 -31.49
N ASP A 213 -4.46 -1.19 -31.89
CA ASP A 213 -4.69 0.24 -31.62
C ASP A 213 -5.99 0.78 -32.24
N SER A 214 -6.51 0.10 -33.25
CA SER A 214 -7.79 0.42 -33.93
C SER A 214 -8.98 -0.29 -33.28
N GLY A 215 -8.75 -1.11 -32.24
CA GLY A 215 -9.78 -1.88 -31.56
C GLY A 215 -10.18 -3.19 -32.27
N ASN A 216 -9.44 -3.61 -33.29
CA ASN A 216 -9.71 -4.88 -33.97
C ASN A 216 -9.15 -6.04 -33.13
N LYS A 217 -9.94 -7.10 -33.00
CA LYS A 217 -9.55 -8.30 -32.28
C LYS A 217 -8.37 -9.01 -32.98
N LYS A 218 -7.28 -9.23 -32.26
CA LYS A 218 -6.11 -10.00 -32.70
C LYS A 218 -6.12 -11.43 -32.18
N ALA A 219 -6.40 -11.59 -30.88
CA ALA A 219 -6.41 -12.89 -30.22
C ALA A 219 -7.43 -12.92 -29.09
N HIS A 220 -7.72 -14.10 -28.57
CA HIS A 220 -8.42 -14.28 -27.30
C HIS A 220 -7.94 -15.55 -26.62
N TYR A 221 -7.90 -15.49 -25.30
CA TYR A 221 -7.49 -16.59 -24.43
C TYR A 221 -8.54 -16.75 -23.35
N TYR A 222 -8.84 -17.98 -22.92
CA TYR A 222 -9.88 -18.23 -21.93
C TYR A 222 -9.65 -19.55 -21.17
N LYS A 223 -10.25 -19.62 -19.99
CA LYS A 223 -10.29 -20.83 -19.13
C LYS A 223 -11.70 -21.42 -19.21
N GLN A 224 -11.92 -22.36 -20.14
CA GLN A 224 -13.27 -22.89 -20.43
C GLN A 224 -13.94 -23.49 -19.17
N SER A 225 -13.21 -24.25 -18.36
CA SER A 225 -13.75 -24.84 -17.12
C SER A 225 -14.27 -23.80 -16.13
N GLN A 226 -13.66 -22.62 -16.08
CA GLN A 226 -14.16 -21.54 -15.21
C GLN A 226 -15.36 -20.83 -15.83
N ILE A 227 -15.40 -20.70 -17.17
CA ILE A 227 -16.55 -20.13 -17.87
C ILE A 227 -17.79 -21.02 -17.70
N ASP A 228 -17.60 -22.34 -17.80
CA ASP A 228 -18.70 -23.30 -17.63
C ASP A 228 -19.25 -23.30 -16.19
N LEU A 229 -18.42 -23.04 -15.21
CA LEU A 229 -18.82 -23.06 -13.80
C LEU A 229 -19.36 -21.73 -13.29
N TYR A 230 -18.75 -20.60 -13.70
CA TYR A 230 -19.04 -19.28 -13.14
C TYR A 230 -19.62 -18.29 -14.13
N GLY A 231 -19.68 -18.65 -15.43
CA GLY A 231 -20.03 -17.72 -16.49
C GLY A 231 -18.82 -16.93 -17.03
N LEU A 232 -19.08 -16.10 -18.01
CA LEU A 232 -18.05 -15.34 -18.74
C LEU A 232 -17.72 -14.01 -18.04
N PHE A 233 -16.45 -13.86 -17.64
CA PHE A 233 -15.88 -12.61 -17.14
C PHE A 233 -14.69 -12.22 -18.01
N GLN A 234 -14.86 -11.18 -18.84
CA GLN A 234 -13.91 -10.80 -19.88
C GLN A 234 -13.20 -9.50 -19.58
N GLU A 235 -11.87 -9.49 -19.77
CA GLU A 235 -11.04 -8.29 -19.85
C GLU A 235 -10.55 -8.09 -21.29
N VAL A 236 -10.31 -6.84 -21.69
CA VAL A 236 -9.75 -6.51 -23.01
C VAL A 236 -8.44 -5.77 -22.78
N ILE A 237 -7.38 -6.21 -23.46
CA ILE A 237 -6.06 -5.57 -23.43
C ILE A 237 -5.65 -5.15 -24.84
N GLN A 238 -4.82 -4.11 -24.93
CA GLN A 238 -4.16 -3.74 -26.18
C GLN A 238 -2.90 -4.58 -26.39
N GLU A 239 -2.64 -4.94 -27.65
CA GLU A 239 -1.39 -5.59 -28.04
C GLU A 239 -0.21 -4.68 -27.73
N ALA A 240 0.80 -5.21 -27.04
CA ALA A 240 2.02 -4.48 -26.70
C ALA A 240 3.14 -4.92 -27.65
N GLU A 241 3.79 -3.95 -28.32
CA GLU A 241 4.91 -4.22 -29.22
C GLU A 241 6.03 -4.97 -28.51
N GLY A 242 6.49 -6.06 -29.11
CA GLY A 242 7.58 -6.90 -28.57
C GLY A 242 7.17 -7.84 -27.43
N LYS A 243 5.90 -7.90 -27.04
CA LYS A 243 5.39 -8.85 -26.04
C LYS A 243 4.58 -9.98 -26.65
N ASP A 244 4.69 -11.17 -26.05
CA ASP A 244 3.85 -12.30 -26.43
C ASP A 244 2.42 -12.11 -25.90
N ASN A 245 1.46 -12.04 -26.83
CA ASN A 245 0.05 -11.81 -26.51
C ASN A 245 -0.54 -12.86 -25.55
N LYS A 246 -0.05 -14.11 -25.59
CA LYS A 246 -0.53 -15.17 -24.72
C LYS A 246 -0.07 -14.94 -23.28
N THR A 247 1.20 -14.69 -23.10
CA THR A 247 1.79 -14.41 -21.78
C THR A 247 1.17 -13.17 -21.13
N GLU A 248 0.96 -12.10 -21.92
CA GLU A 248 0.32 -10.90 -21.42
C GLU A 248 -1.14 -11.16 -21.00
N ALA A 249 -1.89 -11.92 -21.81
CA ALA A 249 -3.27 -12.29 -21.50
C ALA A 249 -3.36 -13.21 -20.26
N GLU A 250 -2.45 -14.18 -20.14
CA GLU A 250 -2.42 -15.09 -18.99
C GLU A 250 -2.12 -14.34 -17.68
N SER A 251 -1.33 -13.26 -17.73
CA SER A 251 -1.07 -12.40 -16.57
C SER A 251 -2.31 -11.65 -16.06
N LYS A 252 -3.35 -11.52 -16.87
CA LYS A 252 -4.62 -10.85 -16.53
C LYS A 252 -5.66 -11.77 -15.93
N TYR A 253 -5.48 -13.09 -16.01
CA TYR A 253 -6.42 -13.99 -15.36
C TYR A 253 -6.47 -13.75 -13.87
N LYS A 254 -7.68 -13.73 -13.35
CA LYS A 254 -7.96 -13.65 -11.91
C LYS A 254 -8.89 -14.79 -11.54
N ASP A 255 -8.39 -15.67 -10.73
CA ASP A 255 -9.14 -16.79 -10.20
C ASP A 255 -10.04 -16.36 -9.04
N ILE A 256 -10.70 -17.30 -8.39
CA ILE A 256 -11.47 -17.05 -7.15
C ILE A 256 -10.54 -16.41 -6.13
N GLU A 257 -10.92 -15.24 -5.65
CA GLU A 257 -10.25 -14.58 -4.54
C GLU A 257 -10.67 -15.26 -3.23
N ARG A 258 -9.70 -15.80 -2.49
CA ARG A 258 -9.92 -16.45 -1.20
C ARG A 258 -9.20 -15.66 -0.12
N THR A 259 -9.93 -15.33 0.94
CA THR A 259 -9.35 -14.72 2.13
C THR A 259 -9.57 -15.60 3.33
N CYS A 260 -8.50 -15.86 4.07
CA CYS A 260 -8.51 -16.64 5.29
C CYS A 260 -7.91 -15.81 6.41
N SER A 261 -8.51 -15.84 7.57
CA SER A 261 -7.92 -15.25 8.77
C SER A 261 -8.20 -16.10 10.00
N LEU A 262 -7.35 -15.99 10.98
CA LEU A 262 -7.58 -16.54 12.30
C LEU A 262 -7.17 -15.55 13.39
N SER A 263 -7.87 -15.62 14.51
CA SER A 263 -7.48 -15.06 15.79
C SER A 263 -7.18 -16.19 16.76
N GLY A 264 -6.08 -16.09 17.50
CA GLY A 264 -5.64 -17.11 18.43
C GLY A 264 -4.91 -16.55 19.65
N TYR A 265 -4.60 -17.44 20.60
CA TYR A 265 -3.73 -17.08 21.72
C TYR A 265 -2.31 -16.79 21.23
N GLY A 266 -1.66 -15.82 21.86
CA GLY A 266 -0.41 -15.24 21.39
C GLY A 266 0.77 -16.21 21.34
N ASN A 267 1.50 -16.16 20.22
CA ASN A 267 2.77 -16.85 20.03
C ASN A 267 3.65 -16.03 19.07
N THR A 268 4.72 -15.45 19.57
CA THR A 268 5.63 -14.58 18.80
C THR A 268 6.41 -15.26 17.69
N SER A 269 6.38 -16.60 17.61
CA SER A 269 6.94 -17.34 16.48
C SER A 269 6.06 -17.26 15.22
N CYS A 270 4.75 -16.97 15.37
CA CYS A 270 3.82 -16.84 14.26
C CYS A 270 4.01 -15.52 13.53
N LYS A 271 5.02 -15.47 12.66
CA LYS A 271 5.38 -14.28 11.88
C LYS A 271 5.12 -14.49 10.40
N VAL A 272 4.94 -13.39 9.70
CA VAL A 272 4.83 -13.36 8.24
C VAL A 272 5.95 -14.15 7.56
N GLY A 273 5.57 -14.91 6.52
CA GLY A 273 6.49 -15.77 5.76
C GLY A 273 6.64 -17.20 6.28
N TYR A 274 6.15 -17.49 7.50
CA TYR A 274 6.12 -18.84 8.07
C TYR A 274 4.82 -19.57 7.69
N GLN A 275 4.77 -20.86 8.02
CA GLN A 275 3.59 -21.70 7.84
C GLN A 275 3.08 -22.18 9.19
N VAL A 276 1.75 -22.28 9.32
CA VAL A 276 1.05 -22.84 10.48
C VAL A 276 0.04 -23.88 10.03
N THR A 277 -0.25 -24.85 10.89
CA THR A 277 -1.36 -25.78 10.68
C THR A 277 -2.61 -25.20 11.34
N VAL A 278 -3.75 -25.29 10.66
CA VAL A 278 -5.06 -24.92 11.21
C VAL A 278 -5.99 -26.13 11.11
N THR A 279 -6.76 -26.36 12.15
CA THR A 279 -7.80 -27.39 12.22
C THR A 279 -9.08 -26.76 12.76
N ASP A 280 -9.92 -26.30 11.83
CA ASP A 280 -11.24 -25.77 12.13
C ASP A 280 -12.27 -26.37 11.17
N SER A 281 -13.20 -27.13 11.74
CA SER A 281 -14.25 -27.81 10.98
C SER A 281 -15.36 -26.88 10.54
N ASN A 282 -15.61 -25.76 11.22
CA ASN A 282 -16.69 -24.84 10.95
C ASN A 282 -16.43 -24.05 9.65
N THR A 283 -15.25 -23.50 9.50
CA THR A 283 -14.83 -22.77 8.28
C THR A 283 -14.16 -23.68 7.26
N LYS A 284 -13.98 -24.99 7.58
CA LYS A 284 -13.26 -25.97 6.77
C LYS A 284 -11.80 -25.59 6.51
N MET A 285 -11.21 -24.78 7.38
CA MET A 285 -9.79 -24.49 7.35
C MET A 285 -9.01 -25.66 7.96
N LEU A 286 -8.65 -26.62 7.11
CA LEU A 286 -7.97 -27.86 7.49
C LEU A 286 -6.66 -27.99 6.73
N GLY A 287 -5.53 -27.95 7.43
CA GLY A 287 -4.21 -28.18 6.84
C GLY A 287 -3.20 -27.08 7.07
N LEU A 288 -2.26 -26.95 6.12
CA LEU A 288 -1.13 -26.04 6.21
C LEU A 288 -1.44 -24.73 5.48
N PHE A 289 -1.19 -23.61 6.16
CA PHE A 289 -1.40 -22.27 5.63
C PHE A 289 -0.14 -21.42 5.73
N TYR A 290 0.04 -20.50 4.78
CA TYR A 290 1.08 -19.48 4.79
C TYR A 290 0.59 -18.24 5.52
N ILE A 291 1.42 -17.67 6.40
CA ILE A 291 1.11 -16.40 7.07
C ILE A 291 1.50 -15.25 6.13
N ASP A 292 0.52 -14.50 5.68
CA ASP A 292 0.70 -13.32 4.83
C ASP A 292 0.81 -12.03 5.65
N THR A 293 0.06 -11.93 6.75
CA THR A 293 0.25 -10.86 7.75
C THR A 293 0.14 -11.43 9.16
N ASP A 294 0.86 -10.83 10.07
CA ASP A 294 0.75 -11.10 11.50
C ASP A 294 0.50 -9.82 12.29
N LYS A 295 -0.35 -9.93 13.27
CA LYS A 295 -0.62 -8.87 14.23
C LYS A 295 -0.68 -9.46 15.64
N HIS A 296 0.25 -9.05 16.48
CA HIS A 296 0.37 -9.46 17.87
C HIS A 296 -0.11 -8.32 18.75
N THR A 297 -1.07 -8.57 19.63
CA THR A 297 -1.67 -7.55 20.49
C THR A 297 -1.58 -7.97 21.96
N TRP A 298 -0.99 -7.12 22.78
CA TRP A 298 -0.97 -7.21 24.23
C TRP A 298 -1.81 -6.09 24.80
N GLU A 299 -2.90 -6.44 25.46
CA GLU A 299 -3.86 -5.50 26.01
C GLU A 299 -4.62 -6.14 27.17
N ASN A 300 -4.87 -5.38 28.26
CA ASN A 300 -5.67 -5.81 29.42
C ASN A 300 -5.23 -7.14 30.06
N GLY A 301 -3.95 -7.47 30.01
CA GLY A 301 -3.44 -8.74 30.55
C GLY A 301 -3.49 -9.92 29.54
N ASP A 302 -4.10 -9.76 28.38
CA ASP A 302 -4.21 -10.76 27.32
C ASP A 302 -3.15 -10.57 26.23
N TYR A 303 -2.68 -11.69 25.69
CA TYR A 303 -1.88 -11.69 24.46
C TYR A 303 -2.57 -12.50 23.38
N LYS A 304 -2.93 -11.84 22.27
CA LYS A 304 -3.64 -12.43 21.13
C LYS A 304 -2.87 -12.19 19.84
N ILE A 305 -3.09 -13.07 18.88
CA ILE A 305 -2.61 -12.88 17.51
C ILE A 305 -3.77 -12.90 16.52
N ASP A 306 -3.65 -12.06 15.49
CA ASP A 306 -4.50 -12.09 14.31
C ASP A 306 -3.60 -12.36 13.09
N LEU A 307 -3.91 -13.40 12.34
CA LEU A 307 -3.15 -13.81 11.15
C LEU A 307 -4.03 -13.74 9.91
N SER A 308 -3.53 -13.09 8.85
CA SER A 308 -4.07 -13.33 7.52
C SER A 308 -3.33 -14.51 6.90
N LEU A 309 -4.07 -15.47 6.41
CA LEU A 309 -3.55 -16.73 5.93
C LEU A 309 -3.83 -16.92 4.44
N ASN A 310 -3.03 -17.76 3.81
CA ASN A 310 -3.22 -18.13 2.42
C ASN A 310 -2.97 -19.63 2.21
N PHE A 311 -3.74 -20.27 1.34
CA PHE A 311 -3.50 -21.64 0.89
C PHE A 311 -2.29 -21.75 -0.03
N GLN A 312 -1.98 -20.67 -0.74
CA GLN A 312 -0.88 -20.61 -1.70
C GLN A 312 0.24 -19.73 -1.18
N ASN A 313 1.46 -20.10 -1.51
CA ASN A 313 2.62 -19.28 -1.22
C ASN A 313 2.66 -18.07 -2.17
N MET A 314 2.14 -16.94 -1.71
CA MET A 314 2.11 -15.69 -2.47
C MET A 314 3.40 -14.89 -2.27
N MET A 315 3.85 -14.21 -3.31
CA MET A 315 4.94 -13.24 -3.27
C MET A 315 4.40 -11.84 -3.61
N HIS A 316 4.97 -10.81 -3.03
CA HIS A 316 4.76 -9.45 -3.52
C HIS A 316 5.57 -9.25 -4.80
N GLU A 317 4.94 -9.48 -5.93
CA GLU A 317 5.56 -9.27 -7.23
C GLU A 317 5.57 -7.77 -7.55
N VAL A 318 6.75 -7.26 -7.86
CA VAL A 318 6.98 -5.85 -8.14
C VAL A 318 7.52 -5.71 -9.56
N GLU A 319 6.79 -4.99 -10.39
CA GLU A 319 7.26 -4.60 -11.72
C GLU A 319 7.77 -3.16 -11.65
N ALA A 320 9.07 -2.99 -11.57
CA ALA A 320 9.74 -1.70 -11.53
C ALA A 320 10.94 -1.67 -12.48
N GLY A 321 11.33 -0.44 -12.86
CA GLY A 321 12.41 -0.22 -13.82
C GLY A 321 11.95 -0.33 -15.29
N LYS A 322 12.77 0.20 -16.17
CA LYS A 322 12.60 0.10 -17.63
C LYS A 322 13.68 -0.81 -18.18
N GLU A 323 13.34 -1.68 -19.10
CA GLU A 323 14.32 -2.44 -19.86
C GLU A 323 15.10 -1.49 -20.79
N GLU A 324 16.41 -1.68 -20.90
CA GLU A 324 17.23 -0.96 -21.85
C GLU A 324 16.98 -1.59 -23.23
N SER A 325 16.26 -0.91 -24.12
CA SER A 325 16.13 -1.35 -25.52
C SER A 325 17.50 -1.30 -26.16
N GLU A 326 18.00 -2.44 -26.64
CA GLU A 326 19.18 -2.51 -27.51
C GLU A 326 18.84 -1.80 -28.85
N ASN A 327 18.98 -0.49 -28.88
CA ASN A 327 19.07 0.24 -30.14
C ASN A 327 20.53 0.19 -30.64
N THR A 328 20.84 -0.86 -31.36
CA THR A 328 22.00 -0.88 -32.25
C THR A 328 21.64 0.00 -33.47
N SER A 329 22.01 1.27 -33.42
CA SER A 329 22.12 2.09 -34.61
C SER A 329 23.40 2.93 -34.53
N THR A 330 24.44 2.37 -35.14
CA THR A 330 25.57 3.08 -35.65
C THR A 330 25.09 4.13 -36.65
N SER A 331 25.32 5.40 -36.39
CA SER A 331 25.49 6.38 -37.43
C SER A 331 26.33 7.53 -36.93
N THR A 332 27.43 7.61 -37.59
CA THR A 332 28.50 8.61 -37.60
C THR A 332 28.00 9.98 -38.04
N SER A 333 28.50 10.98 -37.32
CA SER A 333 29.05 12.26 -37.77
C SER A 333 28.20 13.35 -38.41
N SER A 334 28.48 14.47 -37.84
CA SER A 334 28.78 15.81 -38.40
C SER A 334 27.61 16.80 -38.48
N GLY A 335 27.67 17.82 -37.64
CA GLY A 335 28.28 19.09 -38.00
C GLY A 335 27.25 20.20 -38.15
N SER A 336 27.49 21.25 -37.40
CA SER A 336 27.29 22.69 -37.69
C SER A 336 25.96 23.37 -37.32
N SER A 337 26.08 24.13 -36.28
CA SER A 337 25.77 25.58 -36.11
C SER A 337 24.80 26.24 -37.08
N SER A 338 23.79 26.95 -36.56
CA SER A 338 23.74 28.42 -36.51
C SER A 338 22.34 28.93 -36.12
N ASN A 339 22.33 29.67 -35.13
CA ASN A 339 21.73 31.00 -34.84
C ASN A 339 20.71 31.56 -35.85
N SER A 340 19.50 31.97 -35.38
CA SER A 340 19.11 33.37 -35.24
C SER A 340 17.60 33.52 -35.06
N SER A 341 17.28 34.22 -34.02
CA SER A 341 16.26 35.26 -33.80
C SER A 341 15.29 35.62 -34.93
N SER A 342 13.98 35.73 -34.63
CA SER A 342 13.26 36.97 -34.41
C SER A 342 11.74 36.82 -34.52
N SER A 343 11.09 37.40 -33.55
CA SER A 343 9.89 38.26 -33.52
C SER A 343 8.79 38.12 -34.58
N GLY A 344 7.55 38.11 -34.07
CA GLY A 344 6.42 38.68 -34.83
C GLY A 344 5.05 38.17 -34.44
N SER A 345 4.42 38.90 -33.58
CA SER A 345 3.02 39.33 -33.46
C SER A 345 1.87 38.57 -34.14
N SER A 346 0.88 38.36 -33.27
CA SER A 346 -0.55 38.72 -33.37
C SER A 346 -1.49 37.86 -34.17
N SER A 347 -2.49 37.52 -33.49
CA SER A 347 -3.95 37.67 -33.65
C SER A 347 -4.76 36.36 -33.68
N SER A 348 -5.57 36.28 -32.63
CA SER A 348 -6.98 35.94 -32.56
C SER A 348 -7.54 34.82 -33.45
N SER A 349 -8.04 33.80 -32.81
CA SER A 349 -9.49 33.51 -32.77
C SER A 349 -9.78 32.19 -32.08
N GLY A 350 -10.61 32.22 -31.15
CA GLY A 350 -11.58 31.49 -30.51
C GLY A 350 -11.97 30.11 -31.06
N GLY A 351 -12.18 29.17 -30.13
CA GLY A 351 -13.00 28.03 -30.41
C GLY A 351 -12.65 26.81 -29.56
N SER A 352 -13.45 26.59 -28.53
CA SER A 352 -13.87 25.30 -28.01
C SER A 352 -12.83 24.29 -27.50
N SER A 353 -12.49 24.44 -26.24
CA SER A 353 -11.91 23.33 -25.45
C SER A 353 -12.82 22.83 -24.29
N SER A 354 -14.15 22.97 -24.40
CA SER A 354 -15.10 22.65 -23.33
C SER A 354 -15.68 21.22 -23.39
N SER A 355 -15.46 20.46 -24.45
CA SER A 355 -16.05 19.11 -24.59
C SER A 355 -15.27 17.98 -23.94
N SER A 356 -13.95 18.08 -23.84
CA SER A 356 -13.10 17.03 -23.25
C SER A 356 -13.16 16.99 -21.72
N GLY A 357 -13.27 18.13 -21.04
CA GLY A 357 -13.38 18.20 -19.58
C GLY A 357 -14.70 17.62 -19.05
N ASN A 358 -15.79 17.85 -19.78
CA ASN A 358 -17.12 17.38 -19.37
C ASN A 358 -17.25 15.84 -19.45
N SER A 359 -16.60 15.20 -20.41
CA SER A 359 -16.58 13.73 -20.54
C SER A 359 -15.77 13.07 -19.39
N LYS A 360 -14.63 13.65 -18.98
CA LYS A 360 -13.83 13.15 -17.86
C LYS A 360 -14.55 13.32 -16.53
N ALA A 361 -15.21 14.46 -16.30
CA ALA A 361 -16.01 14.72 -15.09
C ALA A 361 -17.13 13.67 -14.96
N SER A 362 -17.88 13.41 -16.03
CA SER A 362 -18.94 12.40 -16.04
C SER A 362 -18.40 11.00 -15.74
N LYS A 363 -17.23 10.63 -16.27
CA LYS A 363 -16.58 9.35 -16.02
C LYS A 363 -16.14 9.21 -14.57
N ILE A 364 -15.51 10.24 -13.97
CA ILE A 364 -15.10 10.24 -12.56
C ILE A 364 -16.32 10.10 -11.65
N VAL A 365 -17.39 10.84 -11.90
CA VAL A 365 -18.63 10.78 -11.10
C VAL A 365 -19.28 9.39 -11.19
N SER A 366 -19.33 8.79 -12.39
CA SER A 366 -19.85 7.43 -12.57
C SER A 366 -19.03 6.40 -11.80
N LEU A 367 -17.70 6.50 -11.87
CA LEU A 367 -16.79 5.64 -11.10
C LEU A 367 -16.95 5.84 -9.58
N ALA A 368 -17.10 7.09 -9.11
CA ALA A 368 -17.33 7.37 -7.71
C ALA A 368 -18.64 6.72 -7.21
N LYS A 369 -19.70 6.79 -8.00
CA LYS A 369 -20.98 6.14 -7.70
C LYS A 369 -20.87 4.62 -7.60
N SER A 370 -20.09 3.98 -8.47
CA SER A 370 -19.87 2.53 -8.46
C SER A 370 -19.07 2.03 -7.23
N LYS A 371 -18.43 2.94 -6.49
CA LYS A 371 -17.64 2.61 -5.29
C LYS A 371 -18.35 2.92 -3.98
N VAL A 372 -19.59 3.40 -4.02
CA VAL A 372 -20.42 3.60 -2.82
C VAL A 372 -20.66 2.26 -2.13
N GLY A 373 -20.49 2.24 -0.80
CA GLY A 373 -20.53 1.02 0.01
C GLY A 373 -19.16 0.37 0.26
N ASN A 374 -18.12 0.74 -0.48
CA ASN A 374 -16.77 0.21 -0.24
C ASN A 374 -16.26 0.62 1.15
N LYS A 375 -15.45 -0.25 1.76
CA LYS A 375 -14.90 -0.02 3.10
C LYS A 375 -13.87 1.11 3.09
N TYR A 376 -13.87 1.90 4.16
CA TYR A 376 -12.80 2.83 4.46
C TYR A 376 -11.66 2.09 5.17
N VAL A 377 -10.46 2.23 4.66
CA VAL A 377 -9.22 1.78 5.31
C VAL A 377 -8.21 2.91 5.23
N TRP A 378 -7.68 3.31 6.36
CA TRP A 378 -6.67 4.37 6.41
C TRP A 378 -5.42 3.99 5.58
N GLY A 379 -4.97 4.91 4.72
CA GLY A 379 -3.83 4.68 3.83
C GLY A 379 -4.17 3.94 2.53
N ALA A 380 -5.38 3.38 2.39
CA ALA A 380 -5.77 2.63 1.19
C ALA A 380 -6.05 3.56 0.00
N THR A 381 -5.66 3.09 -1.20
CA THR A 381 -5.76 3.81 -2.47
C THR A 381 -6.64 3.12 -3.52
N GLY A 382 -7.47 2.15 -3.09
CA GLY A 382 -8.35 1.39 -3.98
C GLY A 382 -7.68 0.12 -4.55
N PRO A 383 -8.39 -0.60 -5.42
CA PRO A 383 -9.72 -0.31 -5.99
C PRO A 383 -10.93 -0.70 -5.10
N THR A 384 -10.73 -1.47 -4.02
CA THR A 384 -11.80 -2.04 -3.18
C THR A 384 -11.94 -1.36 -1.83
N THR A 385 -10.86 -0.79 -1.29
CA THR A 385 -10.86 -0.04 -0.04
C THR A 385 -10.16 1.29 -0.23
N PHE A 386 -10.58 2.32 0.50
CA PHE A 386 -10.10 3.68 0.29
C PHE A 386 -9.96 4.43 1.61
N ASP A 387 -8.96 5.29 1.73
CA ASP A 387 -9.08 6.47 2.57
C ASP A 387 -9.62 7.67 1.73
N CYS A 388 -9.89 8.81 2.36
CA CYS A 388 -10.52 9.95 1.69
C CYS A 388 -9.73 10.46 0.48
N SER A 389 -8.43 10.65 0.61
CA SER A 389 -7.55 11.15 -0.46
C SER A 389 -7.09 10.04 -1.42
N GLY A 390 -7.03 8.82 -0.97
CA GLY A 390 -6.81 7.64 -1.83
C GLY A 390 -7.98 7.40 -2.78
N PHE A 391 -9.22 7.61 -2.29
CA PHE A 391 -10.41 7.54 -3.13
C PHE A 391 -10.37 8.56 -4.27
N THR A 392 -10.12 9.82 -3.97
CA THR A 392 -10.03 10.86 -4.99
C THR A 392 -8.83 10.64 -5.92
N SER A 393 -7.65 10.26 -5.42
CA SER A 393 -6.49 9.94 -6.24
C SER A 393 -6.77 8.78 -7.20
N TRP A 394 -7.43 7.75 -6.72
CA TRP A 394 -7.82 6.61 -7.56
C TRP A 394 -8.76 7.03 -8.67
N LEU A 395 -9.80 7.80 -8.36
CA LEU A 395 -10.78 8.28 -9.34
C LEU A 395 -10.13 9.08 -10.47
N TYR A 396 -9.26 10.05 -10.13
CA TYR A 396 -8.59 10.87 -11.12
C TYR A 396 -7.59 10.07 -11.97
N LYS A 397 -6.93 9.08 -11.36
CA LYS A 397 -6.02 8.17 -12.09
C LYS A 397 -6.75 7.39 -13.19
N GLN A 398 -8.04 7.03 -13.00
CA GLN A 398 -8.84 6.31 -14.00
C GLN A 398 -9.14 7.14 -15.27
N VAL A 399 -8.90 8.45 -15.23
CA VAL A 399 -9.02 9.35 -16.39
C VAL A 399 -7.68 9.95 -16.82
N GLY A 400 -6.57 9.32 -16.40
CA GLY A 400 -5.22 9.70 -16.79
C GLY A 400 -4.68 10.93 -16.07
N ILE A 401 -5.24 11.33 -14.93
CA ILE A 401 -4.81 12.49 -14.16
C ILE A 401 -4.23 12.04 -12.82
N THR A 402 -2.99 12.44 -12.54
CA THR A 402 -2.34 12.17 -11.26
C THR A 402 -2.46 13.39 -10.35
N ILE A 403 -3.01 13.18 -9.15
CA ILE A 403 -3.12 14.20 -8.10
C ILE A 403 -2.32 13.76 -6.86
N PRO A 404 -1.93 14.70 -5.98
CA PRO A 404 -1.17 14.39 -4.77
C PRO A 404 -1.88 13.36 -3.86
N ARG A 405 -1.11 12.62 -3.06
CA ARG A 405 -1.63 11.51 -2.24
C ARG A 405 -2.46 11.97 -1.05
N THR A 406 -2.14 13.08 -0.42
CA THR A 406 -2.78 13.53 0.83
C THR A 406 -3.83 14.61 0.59
N SER A 407 -4.89 14.65 1.40
CA SER A 407 -5.95 15.68 1.31
C SER A 407 -5.40 17.09 1.42
N SER A 408 -4.41 17.32 2.30
CA SER A 408 -3.76 18.62 2.45
C SER A 408 -2.98 19.05 1.20
N ALA A 409 -2.28 18.13 0.52
CA ALA A 409 -1.59 18.43 -0.72
C ALA A 409 -2.57 18.62 -1.91
N GLN A 410 -3.64 17.81 -1.96
CA GLN A 410 -4.71 17.95 -2.97
C GLN A 410 -5.41 19.31 -2.85
N SER A 411 -5.59 19.83 -1.63
CA SER A 411 -6.23 21.14 -1.40
C SER A 411 -5.46 22.35 -1.96
N LYS A 412 -4.22 22.12 -2.36
CA LYS A 412 -3.34 23.12 -3.00
C LYS A 412 -3.15 22.86 -4.51
N HIS A 413 -3.67 21.74 -5.02
CA HIS A 413 -3.48 21.29 -6.40
C HIS A 413 -4.67 21.65 -7.28
N GLY A 414 -4.42 22.17 -8.49
CA GLY A 414 -5.44 22.61 -9.42
C GLY A 414 -5.96 24.04 -9.19
N LYS A 415 -6.96 24.44 -9.98
CA LYS A 415 -7.55 25.78 -9.94
C LYS A 415 -8.49 25.92 -8.73
N ALA A 416 -8.37 27.01 -7.98
CA ALA A 416 -9.30 27.31 -6.90
C ALA A 416 -10.72 27.57 -7.43
N VAL A 417 -11.72 27.02 -6.75
CA VAL A 417 -13.13 27.16 -7.10
C VAL A 417 -13.89 27.72 -5.91
N SER A 418 -14.73 28.72 -6.14
CA SER A 418 -15.62 29.22 -5.11
C SER A 418 -16.78 28.24 -4.89
N ARG A 419 -17.35 28.26 -3.69
CA ARG A 419 -18.48 27.38 -3.34
C ARG A 419 -19.70 27.56 -4.24
N SER A 420 -19.92 28.78 -4.75
CA SER A 420 -21.02 29.10 -5.68
C SER A 420 -20.79 28.53 -7.09
N ASN A 421 -19.54 28.24 -7.47
CA ASN A 421 -19.16 27.84 -8.83
C ASN A 421 -18.76 26.35 -8.92
N LEU A 422 -19.17 25.53 -7.94
CA LEU A 422 -18.89 24.10 -7.92
C LEU A 422 -19.52 23.37 -9.10
N GLN A 423 -18.75 22.50 -9.73
CA GLN A 423 -19.17 21.62 -10.82
C GLN A 423 -18.84 20.17 -10.48
N ALA A 424 -19.64 19.24 -11.02
CA ALA A 424 -19.39 17.82 -10.85
C ALA A 424 -17.96 17.47 -11.30
N GLY A 425 -17.23 16.78 -10.44
CA GLY A 425 -15.81 16.50 -10.62
C GLY A 425 -14.88 17.43 -9.81
N ASP A 426 -15.36 18.46 -9.14
CA ASP A 426 -14.53 19.28 -8.25
C ASP A 426 -14.19 18.52 -6.95
N LEU A 427 -13.01 18.78 -6.41
CA LEU A 427 -12.59 18.28 -5.10
C LEU A 427 -12.98 19.27 -4.00
N LEU A 428 -13.64 18.78 -2.96
CA LEU A 428 -14.05 19.56 -1.78
C LEU A 428 -13.18 19.18 -0.59
N PHE A 429 -12.69 20.16 0.12
CA PHE A 429 -11.78 19.98 1.25
C PHE A 429 -12.39 20.50 2.56
N PHE A 430 -12.20 19.72 3.62
CA PHE A 430 -12.81 19.96 4.92
C PHE A 430 -11.77 19.87 6.03
N CYS A 431 -12.00 20.58 7.13
CA CYS A 431 -11.23 20.47 8.36
C CYS A 431 -12.05 19.73 9.45
N SER A 432 -11.36 19.27 10.49
CA SER A 432 -12.02 18.79 11.70
C SER A 432 -12.58 19.96 12.52
N TYR A 433 -13.56 19.69 13.36
CA TYR A 433 -14.14 20.72 14.25
C TYR A 433 -13.04 21.38 15.11
N GLY A 434 -13.05 22.70 15.15
CA GLY A 434 -12.04 23.49 15.87
C GLY A 434 -10.68 23.63 15.17
N SER A 435 -10.49 23.06 13.97
CA SER A 435 -9.27 23.15 13.17
C SER A 435 -9.50 23.99 11.90
N LYS A 436 -8.42 24.60 11.40
CA LYS A 436 -8.38 25.24 10.06
C LYS A 436 -7.56 24.40 9.05
N THR A 437 -6.96 23.30 9.51
CA THR A 437 -6.11 22.45 8.67
C THR A 437 -6.94 21.40 7.95
N VAL A 438 -6.75 21.27 6.63
CA VAL A 438 -7.44 20.27 5.81
C VAL A 438 -7.07 18.85 6.27
N SER A 439 -8.09 18.10 6.66
CA SER A 439 -7.97 16.71 7.10
C SER A 439 -8.80 15.73 6.25
N HIS A 440 -9.71 16.24 5.40
CA HIS A 440 -10.63 15.41 4.64
C HIS A 440 -10.88 15.94 3.24
N VAL A 441 -11.24 15.05 2.30
CA VAL A 441 -11.56 15.38 0.91
C VAL A 441 -12.71 14.51 0.40
N GLY A 442 -13.57 15.12 -0.44
CA GLY A 442 -14.64 14.44 -1.18
C GLY A 442 -14.72 14.91 -2.61
N LEU A 443 -15.37 14.14 -3.47
CA LEU A 443 -15.67 14.46 -4.85
C LEU A 443 -17.08 15.08 -4.95
N TYR A 444 -17.19 16.29 -5.44
CA TYR A 444 -18.49 16.90 -5.72
C TYR A 444 -19.14 16.26 -6.97
N ILE A 445 -20.39 15.89 -6.86
CA ILE A 445 -21.12 15.19 -7.93
C ILE A 445 -22.29 16.00 -8.50
N GLY A 446 -22.45 17.25 -8.07
CA GLY A 446 -23.57 18.12 -8.43
C GLY A 446 -24.67 18.12 -7.35
N ASN A 447 -25.62 19.06 -7.50
CA ASN A 447 -26.82 19.15 -6.67
C ASN A 447 -26.57 19.20 -5.14
N GLY A 448 -25.48 19.83 -4.71
CA GLY A 448 -25.13 19.94 -3.30
C GLY A 448 -24.66 18.64 -2.65
N GLN A 449 -24.31 17.61 -3.45
CA GLN A 449 -23.88 16.31 -2.95
C GLN A 449 -22.40 16.02 -3.29
N MET A 450 -21.75 15.29 -2.42
CA MET A 450 -20.44 14.69 -2.67
C MET A 450 -20.46 13.19 -2.42
N ILE A 451 -19.49 12.48 -3.03
CA ILE A 451 -19.12 11.11 -2.66
C ILE A 451 -17.71 11.14 -2.08
N HIS A 452 -17.52 10.48 -0.95
CA HIS A 452 -16.24 10.43 -0.26
C HIS A 452 -16.09 9.14 0.56
N ALA A 453 -14.87 8.72 0.83
CA ALA A 453 -14.59 7.70 1.83
C ALA A 453 -14.59 8.38 3.21
N ALA A 454 -15.68 8.21 3.97
CA ALA A 454 -15.98 9.01 5.17
C ALA A 454 -15.09 8.62 6.37
N ASN A 455 -15.22 7.40 6.86
CA ASN A 455 -14.46 6.81 7.95
C ASN A 455 -14.67 5.29 8.01
N SER A 456 -13.98 4.60 8.91
CA SER A 456 -14.01 3.12 9.03
C SER A 456 -15.40 2.53 9.33
N LYS A 457 -16.32 3.30 9.94
CA LYS A 457 -17.69 2.84 10.24
C LYS A 457 -18.64 3.03 9.05
N LYS A 458 -18.39 4.02 8.18
CA LYS A 458 -19.35 4.46 7.15
C LYS A 458 -18.92 4.14 5.72
N GLY A 459 -17.61 3.89 5.50
CA GLY A 459 -17.09 3.60 4.16
C GLY A 459 -17.26 4.72 3.16
N VAL A 460 -17.34 4.36 1.88
CA VAL A 460 -17.60 5.29 0.76
C VAL A 460 -19.11 5.55 0.67
N ARG A 461 -19.51 6.83 0.70
CA ARG A 461 -20.93 7.22 0.77
C ARG A 461 -21.22 8.58 0.15
N TYR A 462 -22.51 8.86 0.02
CA TYR A 462 -23.00 10.21 -0.29
C TYR A 462 -23.14 11.04 0.98
N ASP A 463 -22.81 12.32 0.91
CA ASP A 463 -23.16 13.29 1.94
C ASP A 463 -23.52 14.65 1.31
N ASP A 464 -24.43 15.38 2.00
CA ASP A 464 -24.89 16.73 1.63
C ASP A 464 -23.84 17.77 2.09
N VAL A 465 -23.43 18.65 1.18
CA VAL A 465 -22.46 19.73 1.47
C VAL A 465 -23.11 21.10 1.59
N THR A 466 -24.44 21.16 1.51
CA THR A 466 -25.22 22.42 1.62
C THR A 466 -25.65 22.73 3.06
N LYS A 467 -25.54 21.77 3.97
CA LYS A 467 -25.94 21.90 5.38
C LYS A 467 -25.11 21.00 6.31
N GLY A 468 -25.24 21.22 7.60
CA GLY A 468 -24.63 20.36 8.65
C GLY A 468 -23.10 20.45 8.68
N TYR A 469 -22.47 19.33 9.07
CA TYR A 469 -21.02 19.23 9.32
C TYR A 469 -20.18 19.67 8.12
N TYR A 470 -20.43 19.14 6.94
CA TYR A 470 -19.64 19.45 5.73
C TYR A 470 -19.88 20.87 5.20
N TYR A 471 -21.01 21.47 5.55
CA TYR A 471 -21.22 22.90 5.26
C TYR A 471 -20.35 23.78 6.15
N THR A 472 -20.29 23.51 7.44
CA THR A 472 -19.57 24.33 8.43
C THR A 472 -18.06 24.10 8.40
N GLN A 473 -17.60 22.89 8.06
CA GLN A 473 -16.18 22.51 8.04
C GLN A 473 -15.52 22.65 6.66
N PHE A 474 -16.20 23.23 5.69
CA PHE A 474 -15.66 23.47 4.35
C PHE A 474 -14.50 24.49 4.37
N VAL A 475 -13.35 24.11 3.80
CA VAL A 475 -12.16 24.95 3.72
C VAL A 475 -12.01 25.56 2.33
N ASN A 476 -11.94 24.75 1.28
CA ASN A 476 -11.83 25.19 -0.10
C ASN A 476 -12.24 24.11 -1.10
N ALA A 477 -12.26 24.45 -2.38
CA ALA A 477 -12.46 23.49 -3.47
C ALA A 477 -11.44 23.70 -4.59
N ARG A 478 -11.14 22.63 -5.33
CA ARG A 478 -10.21 22.61 -6.45
C ARG A 478 -10.79 21.92 -7.66
N ARG A 479 -10.59 22.52 -8.83
CA ARG A 479 -10.85 21.91 -10.13
C ARG A 479 -9.54 21.45 -10.74
N VAL A 480 -9.49 20.19 -11.14
CA VAL A 480 -8.31 19.53 -11.71
C VAL A 480 -8.59 19.05 -13.15
N LEU A 481 -9.88 19.05 -13.55
CA LEU A 481 -10.36 18.69 -14.89
C LEU A 481 -10.31 19.85 -15.84
#